data_6f74a2c12a5224c31bddcdee967b9e06
#
_entry.id   6f74a2c12a5224c31bddcdee967b9e06
#
_cell.length_a   1.000
_cell.length_b   1.000
_cell.length_c   1.000
_cell.angle_alpha   90.00
_cell.angle_beta   90.00
_cell.angle_gamma   90.00
#
_symmetry.space_group_name_H-M   'P 1'
#
loop_
_entity.id
_entity.type
_entity.pdbx_description
1 polymer ?
#
loop_
_entity_poly.entity_id
_entity_poly.type
_entity_poly.pdbx_seq_one_letter_code
_entity_poly.pdbx_strand_id
1 'polypeptide(L)'
;MKKLLWIGMLIVSLGARAQFDAAFTNTWALQSYYNPAAAGLDSKLNVVGAYSLQMVGYEGAPKTMVFNADMPLFFIGPKHGVGAAFLNDAIGAFSNKKIQLQYAFHKKFLGGRMSIGVRPALLMVGFNGSEIDLREPNDPAFATSDVKGNAFDLDVGLRYTYKQLWYAGVSAVHLLGPTVKLGDDKLHEVTVEPTFYVQGGYNLALRHPRYKLAMDAMLRSDITNWRGDINARLLYDGEKHKLYGGLMYSPTISVGLLLGFDFHGINIGYSYEVYTGGVGVINGTHEILIGYHHDLDVFKKGKNLHKSVRLL
;
A
#
# COMPACT_ATOMS: atom_id res chain seq x y z
N MET A 1 44.67 6.68 -9.55
CA MET A 1 43.71 6.29 -8.54
C MET A 1 42.75 7.43 -8.14
N LYS A 2 43.19 8.62 -7.78
CA LYS A 2 42.26 9.74 -7.41
C LYS A 2 41.26 10.12 -8.52
N LYS A 3 41.65 10.12 -9.81
CA LYS A 3 40.77 10.45 -10.94
C LYS A 3 39.70 9.37 -11.20
N LEU A 4 39.97 8.08 -10.90
CA LEU A 4 38.97 7.02 -10.98
C LEU A 4 37.92 7.12 -9.85
N LEU A 5 38.32 7.59 -8.67
CA LEU A 5 37.40 7.84 -7.55
C LEU A 5 36.39 8.97 -7.87
N TRP A 6 36.86 10.03 -8.55
CA TRP A 6 35.99 11.13 -9.00
C TRP A 6 35.01 10.71 -10.09
N ILE A 7 35.43 9.82 -11.02
CA ILE A 7 34.54 9.27 -12.05
C ILE A 7 33.52 8.33 -11.40
N GLY A 8 33.92 7.52 -10.40
CA GLY A 8 33.00 6.69 -9.62
C GLY A 8 31.97 7.51 -8.82
N MET A 9 32.37 8.64 -8.24
CA MET A 9 31.46 9.57 -7.54
C MET A 9 30.47 10.27 -8.50
N LEU A 10 30.90 10.61 -9.72
CA LEU A 10 30.03 11.23 -10.72
C LEU A 10 28.99 10.25 -11.29
N ILE A 11 29.27 8.95 -11.32
CA ILE A 11 28.32 7.91 -11.77
C ILE A 11 27.26 7.61 -10.70
N VAL A 12 27.57 7.83 -9.42
CA VAL A 12 26.63 7.62 -8.30
C VAL A 12 25.63 8.78 -8.14
N SER A 13 25.92 9.97 -8.70
CA SER A 13 25.06 11.16 -8.54
C SER A 13 23.94 11.30 -9.58
N LEU A 14 23.77 10.33 -10.52
CA LEU A 14 22.82 10.46 -11.65
C LEU A 14 21.47 9.78 -11.42
N GLY A 15 21.03 9.55 -10.19
CA GLY A 15 19.80 8.76 -9.97
C GLY A 15 18.93 9.06 -8.77
N ALA A 16 19.02 10.25 -8.16
CA ALA A 16 18.05 10.61 -7.12
C ALA A 16 16.71 11.02 -7.75
N ARG A 17 15.95 10.04 -8.26
CA ARG A 17 14.53 10.23 -8.58
C ARG A 17 13.73 9.90 -7.33
N ALA A 18 12.91 10.84 -6.88
CA ALA A 18 11.99 10.61 -5.78
C ALA A 18 10.94 9.58 -6.22
N GLN A 19 10.80 8.49 -5.48
CA GLN A 19 9.71 7.54 -5.68
C GLN A 19 8.39 8.25 -5.37
N PHE A 20 7.45 8.28 -6.32
CA PHE A 20 6.13 8.89 -6.12
C PHE A 20 5.26 8.09 -5.16
N ASP A 21 5.36 6.76 -5.16
CA ASP A 21 4.47 5.90 -4.38
C ASP A 21 4.86 5.84 -2.90
N ALA A 22 3.87 6.14 -2.07
CA ALA A 22 3.98 6.07 -0.62
C ALA A 22 4.34 4.67 -0.12
N ALA A 23 5.26 4.62 0.82
CA ALA A 23 5.70 3.40 1.48
C ALA A 23 5.06 3.25 2.85
N PHE A 24 4.49 2.08 3.11
CA PHE A 24 3.98 1.68 4.43
C PHE A 24 4.77 0.48 4.95
N THR A 25 5.02 0.46 6.25
CA THR A 25 5.71 -0.65 6.92
C THR A 25 4.78 -1.88 7.04
N ASN A 26 3.48 -1.64 7.29
CA ASN A 26 2.47 -2.68 7.42
C ASN A 26 1.87 -3.11 6.06
N THR A 27 2.72 -3.49 5.09
CA THR A 27 2.31 -3.89 3.74
C THR A 27 1.29 -5.02 3.71
N TRP A 28 1.37 -5.93 4.68
CA TRP A 28 0.49 -7.09 4.84
C TRP A 28 -0.98 -6.72 5.08
N ALA A 29 -1.24 -5.57 5.71
CA ALA A 29 -2.60 -5.10 5.98
C ALA A 29 -3.20 -4.34 4.79
N LEU A 30 -2.37 -3.86 3.88
CA LEU A 30 -2.74 -3.03 2.73
C LEU A 30 -2.68 -3.79 1.40
N GLN A 31 -2.97 -5.11 1.42
CA GLN A 31 -2.78 -5.97 0.24
C GLN A 31 -3.58 -5.52 -0.98
N SER A 32 -4.85 -5.15 -0.81
CA SER A 32 -5.70 -4.67 -1.91
C SER A 32 -5.35 -3.24 -2.35
N TYR A 33 -4.72 -2.44 -1.48
CA TYR A 33 -4.13 -1.15 -1.87
C TYR A 33 -2.94 -1.33 -2.82
N TYR A 34 -2.02 -2.26 -2.55
CA TYR A 34 -0.87 -2.51 -3.42
C TYR A 34 -1.20 -3.34 -4.66
N ASN A 35 -2.21 -4.22 -4.59
CA ASN A 35 -2.59 -5.09 -5.69
C ASN A 35 -4.11 -5.20 -5.80
N PRO A 36 -4.74 -4.59 -6.82
CA PRO A 36 -6.20 -4.62 -6.97
C PRO A 36 -6.77 -6.03 -7.11
N ALA A 37 -5.98 -7.04 -7.50
CA ALA A 37 -6.41 -8.44 -7.56
C ALA A 37 -6.69 -9.05 -6.17
N ALA A 38 -6.31 -8.38 -5.08
CA ALA A 38 -6.60 -8.82 -3.72
C ALA A 38 -7.97 -8.34 -3.20
N ALA A 39 -8.65 -7.43 -3.88
CA ALA A 39 -9.92 -6.87 -3.43
C ALA A 39 -11.02 -7.93 -3.33
N GLY A 40 -11.71 -8.00 -2.19
CA GLY A 40 -12.81 -8.93 -1.95
C GLY A 40 -12.41 -10.41 -2.00
N LEU A 41 -11.15 -10.73 -1.77
CA LEU A 41 -10.64 -12.10 -1.82
C LEU A 41 -11.23 -12.97 -0.70
N ASP A 42 -11.46 -12.38 0.44
CA ASP A 42 -12.08 -13.01 1.60
C ASP A 42 -13.58 -12.71 1.63
N SER A 43 -14.36 -13.56 2.33
CA SER A 43 -15.80 -13.35 2.50
C SER A 43 -16.11 -12.31 3.58
N LYS A 44 -15.34 -11.22 3.61
CA LYS A 44 -15.41 -10.17 4.62
C LYS A 44 -15.48 -8.79 3.99
N LEU A 45 -16.09 -7.87 4.72
CA LEU A 45 -15.80 -6.46 4.55
C LEU A 45 -14.49 -6.19 5.28
N ASN A 46 -13.51 -5.68 4.57
CA ASN A 46 -12.24 -5.21 5.12
C ASN A 46 -12.16 -3.70 4.95
N VAL A 47 -11.84 -3.01 6.03
CA VAL A 47 -11.60 -1.56 6.03
C VAL A 47 -10.30 -1.33 6.78
N VAL A 48 -9.38 -0.62 6.19
CA VAL A 48 -8.07 -0.32 6.76
C VAL A 48 -7.72 1.14 6.55
N GLY A 49 -7.32 1.81 7.62
CA GLY A 49 -6.67 3.10 7.58
C GLY A 49 -5.25 2.98 8.12
N ALA A 50 -4.28 3.61 7.47
CA ALA A 50 -2.93 3.74 7.98
C ALA A 50 -2.48 5.19 7.89
N TYR A 51 -1.77 5.65 8.92
CA TYR A 51 -1.15 6.95 8.97
C TYR A 51 0.33 6.80 9.31
N SER A 52 1.18 7.31 8.43
CA SER A 52 2.64 7.19 8.53
C SER A 52 3.27 8.58 8.62
N LEU A 53 4.05 8.78 9.68
CA LEU A 53 4.94 9.93 9.88
C LEU A 53 6.35 9.44 9.57
N GLN A 54 6.83 9.74 8.38
CA GLN A 54 8.13 9.26 7.93
C GLN A 54 9.24 10.25 8.35
N MET A 55 10.42 9.72 8.65
CA MET A 55 11.62 10.50 8.96
C MET A 55 11.34 11.66 9.95
N VAL A 56 10.72 11.34 11.10
CA VAL A 56 10.34 12.34 12.10
C VAL A 56 11.56 13.16 12.57
N GLY A 57 11.42 14.48 12.55
CA GLY A 57 12.51 15.42 12.89
C GLY A 57 13.10 16.15 11.69
N TYR A 58 12.77 15.76 10.45
CA TYR A 58 13.10 16.53 9.26
C TYR A 58 11.97 17.52 8.93
N GLU A 59 12.34 18.72 8.53
CA GLU A 59 11.39 19.68 7.98
C GLU A 59 10.86 19.19 6.63
N GLY A 60 9.54 19.31 6.40
CA GLY A 60 8.92 18.81 5.18
C GLY A 60 8.87 17.29 5.05
N ALA A 61 9.17 16.54 6.13
CA ALA A 61 9.14 15.08 6.13
C ALA A 61 7.77 14.52 5.70
N PRO A 62 7.72 13.37 4.97
CA PRO A 62 6.49 12.82 4.45
C PRO A 62 5.47 12.48 5.54
N LYS A 63 4.22 12.86 5.31
CA LYS A 63 3.04 12.51 6.11
C LYS A 63 2.02 11.85 5.20
N THR A 64 1.87 10.56 5.33
CA THR A 64 1.06 9.77 4.42
C THR A 64 -0.12 9.15 5.16
N MET A 65 -1.30 9.28 4.59
CA MET A 65 -2.52 8.64 5.07
C MET A 65 -3.13 7.83 3.94
N VAL A 66 -3.48 6.58 4.23
CA VAL A 66 -4.26 5.76 3.31
C VAL A 66 -5.52 5.25 4.01
N PHE A 67 -6.61 5.22 3.28
CA PHE A 67 -7.83 4.53 3.64
C PHE A 67 -8.17 3.56 2.50
N ASN A 68 -8.39 2.31 2.83
CA ASN A 68 -8.71 1.28 1.85
C ASN A 68 -9.83 0.39 2.37
N ALA A 69 -10.82 0.13 1.53
CA ALA A 69 -11.91 -0.76 1.85
C ALA A 69 -12.17 -1.71 0.68
N ASP A 70 -12.43 -2.97 0.99
CA ASP A 70 -12.80 -3.97 -0.02
C ASP A 70 -13.77 -5.01 0.53
N MET A 71 -14.56 -5.60 -0.37
CA MET A 71 -15.50 -6.66 -0.04
C MET A 71 -15.84 -7.50 -1.28
N PRO A 72 -16.29 -8.75 -1.11
CA PRO A 72 -16.86 -9.51 -2.21
C PRO A 72 -18.22 -8.92 -2.66
N LEU A 73 -18.46 -9.00 -3.97
CA LEU A 73 -19.68 -8.47 -4.59
C LEU A 73 -20.77 -9.55 -4.65
N PHE A 74 -21.69 -9.52 -3.69
CA PHE A 74 -22.62 -10.62 -3.44
C PHE A 74 -23.67 -10.83 -4.53
N PHE A 75 -24.17 -9.78 -5.15
CA PHE A 75 -25.26 -9.86 -6.13
C PHE A 75 -24.82 -10.39 -7.50
N ILE A 76 -23.54 -10.37 -7.82
CA ILE A 76 -22.96 -11.00 -9.02
C ILE A 76 -22.33 -12.36 -8.67
N GLY A 77 -22.04 -12.61 -7.38
CA GLY A 77 -21.49 -13.85 -6.86
C GLY A 77 -20.10 -13.71 -6.23
N PRO A 78 -19.65 -14.74 -5.49
CA PRO A 78 -18.42 -14.68 -4.68
C PRO A 78 -17.12 -14.68 -5.49
N LYS A 79 -17.22 -14.64 -6.81
CA LYS A 79 -16.07 -14.57 -7.72
C LYS A 79 -15.64 -13.13 -8.00
N HIS A 80 -16.39 -12.15 -7.51
CA HIS A 80 -16.19 -10.75 -7.81
C HIS A 80 -15.92 -9.99 -6.52
N GLY A 81 -14.87 -9.20 -6.51
CA GLY A 81 -14.52 -8.29 -5.43
C GLY A 81 -14.55 -6.84 -5.91
N VAL A 82 -14.91 -5.95 -5.01
CA VAL A 82 -14.87 -4.50 -5.23
C VAL A 82 -14.22 -3.83 -4.06
N GLY A 83 -13.70 -2.64 -4.28
CA GLY A 83 -13.14 -1.82 -3.23
C GLY A 83 -12.95 -0.38 -3.67
N ALA A 84 -12.55 0.43 -2.70
CA ALA A 84 -12.17 1.82 -2.91
C ALA A 84 -10.98 2.14 -2.02
N ALA A 85 -10.13 3.04 -2.48
CA ALA A 85 -9.03 3.55 -1.69
C ALA A 85 -8.89 5.06 -1.87
N PHE A 86 -8.40 5.70 -0.82
CA PHE A 86 -8.02 7.10 -0.80
C PHE A 86 -6.63 7.20 -0.21
N LEU A 87 -5.74 7.89 -0.90
CA LEU A 87 -4.41 8.26 -0.41
C LEU A 87 -4.34 9.78 -0.28
N ASN A 88 -3.71 10.25 0.78
CA ASN A 88 -3.24 11.62 0.92
C ASN A 88 -1.80 11.58 1.40
N ASP A 89 -0.91 12.14 0.61
CA ASP A 89 0.53 12.15 0.86
C ASP A 89 1.06 13.57 0.72
N ALA A 90 1.64 14.09 1.80
CA ALA A 90 2.22 15.42 1.87
C ALA A 90 3.73 15.29 2.07
N ILE A 91 4.51 15.84 1.14
CA ILE A 91 5.97 15.78 1.14
C ILE A 91 6.53 17.17 0.81
N GLY A 92 7.10 17.85 1.80
CA GLY A 92 7.52 19.24 1.62
C GLY A 92 6.36 20.11 1.15
N ALA A 93 6.52 20.82 0.06
CA ALA A 93 5.49 21.66 -0.56
C ALA A 93 4.51 20.89 -1.44
N PHE A 94 4.75 19.59 -1.70
CA PHE A 94 3.86 18.78 -2.52
C PHE A 94 2.75 18.12 -1.70
N SER A 95 1.54 18.12 -2.25
CA SER A 95 0.37 17.40 -1.72
C SER A 95 -0.22 16.51 -2.81
N ASN A 96 -0.08 15.21 -2.63
CA ASN A 96 -0.57 14.21 -3.58
C ASN A 96 -1.79 13.51 -2.99
N LYS A 97 -2.90 13.52 -3.72
CA LYS A 97 -4.11 12.79 -3.35
C LYS A 97 -4.48 11.82 -4.47
N LYS A 98 -4.92 10.62 -4.10
CA LYS A 98 -5.32 9.58 -5.06
C LYS A 98 -6.64 8.97 -4.62
N ILE A 99 -7.66 9.04 -5.46
CA ILE A 99 -8.95 8.36 -5.27
C ILE A 99 -8.99 7.18 -6.24
N GLN A 100 -9.34 6.00 -5.75
CA GLN A 100 -9.26 4.76 -6.50
C GLN A 100 -10.52 3.93 -6.30
N LEU A 101 -11.02 3.34 -7.38
CA LEU A 101 -12.06 2.32 -7.35
C LEU A 101 -11.48 1.03 -7.91
N GLN A 102 -11.70 -0.09 -7.24
CA GLN A 102 -11.07 -1.35 -7.64
C GLN A 102 -12.11 -2.45 -7.86
N TYR A 103 -11.82 -3.28 -8.83
CA TYR A 103 -12.59 -4.46 -9.16
C TYR A 103 -11.65 -5.64 -9.35
N ALA A 104 -12.02 -6.81 -8.81
CA ALA A 104 -11.28 -8.04 -8.96
C ALA A 104 -12.19 -9.20 -9.38
N PHE A 105 -11.67 -10.07 -10.24
CA PHE A 105 -12.30 -11.32 -10.60
C PHE A 105 -11.46 -12.49 -10.10
N HIS A 106 -12.13 -13.44 -9.42
CA HIS A 106 -11.51 -14.59 -8.78
C HIS A 106 -11.98 -15.89 -9.42
N LYS A 107 -11.07 -16.77 -9.80
CA LYS A 107 -11.37 -18.09 -10.36
C LYS A 107 -10.57 -19.17 -9.65
N LYS A 108 -11.21 -20.28 -9.32
CA LYS A 108 -10.49 -21.47 -8.84
C LYS A 108 -9.59 -21.99 -9.95
N PHE A 109 -8.32 -22.22 -9.63
CA PHE A 109 -7.31 -22.69 -10.58
C PHE A 109 -6.24 -23.49 -9.83
N LEU A 110 -5.87 -24.69 -10.32
CA LEU A 110 -4.83 -25.57 -9.76
C LEU A 110 -4.88 -25.73 -8.23
N GLY A 111 -6.09 -25.96 -7.67
CA GLY A 111 -6.28 -26.15 -6.23
C GLY A 111 -6.23 -24.89 -5.38
N GLY A 112 -5.94 -23.74 -5.97
CA GLY A 112 -5.94 -22.42 -5.38
C GLY A 112 -6.94 -21.48 -6.04
N ARG A 113 -6.70 -20.18 -5.91
CA ARG A 113 -7.50 -19.11 -6.49
C ARG A 113 -6.60 -18.14 -7.26
N MET A 114 -6.84 -18.00 -8.57
CA MET A 114 -6.27 -16.98 -9.41
C MET A 114 -7.18 -15.76 -9.39
N SER A 115 -6.61 -14.59 -9.27
CA SER A 115 -7.33 -13.31 -9.21
C SER A 115 -6.70 -12.32 -10.19
N ILE A 116 -7.55 -11.58 -10.89
CA ILE A 116 -7.14 -10.48 -11.78
C ILE A 116 -7.89 -9.25 -11.28
N GLY A 117 -7.20 -8.12 -11.17
CA GLY A 117 -7.77 -6.87 -10.68
C GLY A 117 -7.45 -5.70 -11.58
N VAL A 118 -8.34 -4.74 -11.60
CA VAL A 118 -8.20 -3.46 -12.30
C VAL A 118 -8.66 -2.34 -11.37
N ARG A 119 -8.00 -1.18 -11.45
CA ARG A 119 -8.24 -0.07 -10.56
C ARG A 119 -8.04 1.26 -11.27
N PRO A 120 -9.10 1.88 -11.82
CA PRO A 120 -9.08 3.28 -12.23
C PRO A 120 -8.81 4.19 -11.04
N ALA A 121 -8.05 5.26 -11.28
CA ALA A 121 -7.65 6.22 -10.27
C ALA A 121 -7.75 7.66 -10.81
N LEU A 122 -8.02 8.59 -9.90
CA LEU A 122 -7.91 10.02 -10.11
C LEU A 122 -6.77 10.53 -9.22
N LEU A 123 -5.72 11.03 -9.85
CA LEU A 123 -4.60 11.70 -9.21
C LEU A 123 -4.87 13.18 -9.11
N MET A 124 -4.59 13.77 -7.96
CA MET A 124 -4.64 15.20 -7.71
C MET A 124 -3.31 15.60 -7.07
N VAL A 125 -2.55 16.41 -7.78
CA VAL A 125 -1.24 16.92 -7.32
C VAL A 125 -1.39 18.40 -7.03
N GLY A 126 -0.93 18.82 -5.86
CA GLY A 126 -0.84 20.22 -5.47
C GLY A 126 0.61 20.56 -5.12
N PHE A 127 0.98 21.80 -5.40
CA PHE A 127 2.25 22.39 -5.01
C PHE A 127 1.98 23.73 -4.34
N ASN A 128 2.43 23.87 -3.09
CA ASN A 128 2.27 25.07 -2.27
C ASN A 128 3.46 26.00 -2.50
N GLY A 129 3.46 26.74 -3.59
CA GLY A 129 4.54 27.65 -3.97
C GLY A 129 4.70 28.84 -3.02
N SER A 130 3.61 29.24 -2.35
CA SER A 130 3.60 30.33 -1.38
C SER A 130 4.40 30.04 -0.09
N GLU A 131 4.65 28.77 0.22
CA GLU A 131 5.40 28.33 1.41
C GLU A 131 6.92 28.24 1.17
N ILE A 132 7.37 28.43 -0.09
CA ILE A 132 8.78 28.30 -0.44
C ILE A 132 9.47 29.66 -0.43
N ASP A 133 10.51 29.80 0.39
CA ASP A 133 11.41 30.94 0.36
C ASP A 133 12.41 30.78 -0.80
N LEU A 134 12.07 31.40 -1.93
CA LEU A 134 12.93 31.39 -3.11
C LEU A 134 14.06 32.42 -2.94
N ARG A 135 15.31 31.99 -3.06
CA ARG A 135 16.48 32.92 -3.08
C ARG A 135 16.38 33.90 -4.25
N GLU A 136 15.77 33.47 -5.37
CA GLU A 136 15.45 34.30 -6.53
C GLU A 136 13.92 34.39 -6.67
N PRO A 137 13.29 35.53 -6.32
CA PRO A 137 11.83 35.66 -6.26
C PRO A 137 11.09 35.44 -7.58
N ASN A 138 11.78 35.40 -8.71
CA ASN A 138 11.18 35.24 -10.05
C ASN A 138 11.78 34.06 -10.83
N ASP A 139 12.21 33.00 -10.16
CA ASP A 139 12.68 31.78 -10.84
C ASP A 139 11.49 31.10 -11.57
N PRO A 140 11.50 31.07 -12.93
CA PRO A 140 10.40 30.51 -13.70
C PRO A 140 10.27 28.98 -13.55
N ALA A 141 11.24 28.32 -12.94
CA ALA A 141 11.21 26.88 -12.68
C ALA A 141 10.23 26.50 -11.55
N PHE A 142 9.88 27.47 -10.69
CA PHE A 142 8.98 27.25 -9.56
C PHE A 142 7.74 28.13 -9.64
N ALA A 143 6.58 27.55 -9.37
CA ALA A 143 5.39 28.34 -9.17
C ALA A 143 5.50 29.12 -7.85
N THR A 144 5.33 30.43 -7.90
CA THR A 144 5.33 31.33 -6.71
C THR A 144 3.98 31.36 -6.00
N SER A 145 2.97 30.73 -6.58
CA SER A 145 1.62 30.58 -6.03
C SER A 145 1.25 29.10 -5.89
N ASP A 146 0.21 28.82 -5.12
CA ASP A 146 -0.31 27.48 -4.97
C ASP A 146 -0.96 27.03 -6.27
N VAL A 147 -0.48 25.93 -6.83
CA VAL A 147 -0.98 25.36 -8.08
C VAL A 147 -1.45 23.93 -7.89
N LYS A 148 -2.48 23.51 -8.62
CA LYS A 148 -3.06 22.18 -8.55
C LYS A 148 -3.33 21.65 -9.96
N GLY A 149 -3.30 20.34 -10.08
CA GLY A 149 -3.67 19.63 -11.29
C GLY A 149 -4.22 18.26 -10.98
N ASN A 150 -4.85 17.65 -11.97
CA ASN A 150 -5.35 16.29 -11.87
C ASN A 150 -5.07 15.50 -13.14
N ALA A 151 -5.04 14.19 -13.02
CA ALA A 151 -4.91 13.26 -14.14
C ALA A 151 -5.63 11.95 -13.81
N PHE A 152 -6.11 11.29 -14.86
CA PHE A 152 -6.65 9.94 -14.77
C PHE A 152 -5.53 8.90 -14.90
N ASP A 153 -5.70 7.78 -14.19
CA ASP A 153 -4.71 6.71 -14.15
C ASP A 153 -5.37 5.33 -14.05
N LEU A 154 -4.60 4.28 -14.29
CA LEU A 154 -5.06 2.91 -14.27
C LEU A 154 -4.01 2.00 -13.63
N ASP A 155 -4.45 1.17 -12.70
CA ASP A 155 -3.63 0.14 -12.10
C ASP A 155 -4.20 -1.25 -12.45
N VAL A 156 -3.32 -2.25 -12.57
CA VAL A 156 -3.69 -3.65 -12.83
C VAL A 156 -2.95 -4.58 -11.89
N GLY A 157 -3.52 -5.76 -11.66
CA GLY A 157 -2.90 -6.74 -10.81
C GLY A 157 -3.29 -8.17 -11.14
N LEU A 158 -2.39 -9.08 -10.78
CA LEU A 158 -2.58 -10.52 -10.83
C LEU A 158 -2.14 -11.11 -9.50
N ARG A 159 -2.90 -12.08 -8.98
CA ARG A 159 -2.58 -12.77 -7.73
C ARG A 159 -3.01 -14.23 -7.78
N TYR A 160 -2.18 -15.09 -7.23
CA TYR A 160 -2.54 -16.47 -6.94
C TYR A 160 -2.46 -16.73 -5.44
N THR A 161 -3.50 -17.34 -4.87
CA THR A 161 -3.57 -17.69 -3.44
C THR A 161 -3.88 -19.18 -3.32
N TYR A 162 -3.04 -19.90 -2.58
CA TYR A 162 -3.21 -21.33 -2.35
C TYR A 162 -3.59 -21.62 -0.91
N LYS A 163 -4.83 -22.09 -0.70
CA LYS A 163 -5.39 -22.58 0.59
C LYS A 163 -5.09 -21.68 1.80
N GLN A 164 -4.98 -20.37 1.63
CA GLN A 164 -4.55 -19.42 2.66
C GLN A 164 -3.14 -19.71 3.24
N LEU A 165 -2.42 -20.68 2.66
CA LEU A 165 -1.09 -21.05 3.07
C LEU A 165 -0.04 -20.09 2.51
N TRP A 166 -0.12 -19.82 1.22
CA TRP A 166 0.78 -18.90 0.54
C TRP A 166 0.07 -18.14 -0.58
N TYR A 167 0.64 -17.05 -0.95
CA TYR A 167 0.24 -16.30 -2.12
C TYR A 167 1.45 -15.71 -2.84
N ALA A 168 1.27 -15.47 -4.12
CA ALA A 168 2.16 -14.68 -4.94
C ALA A 168 1.33 -13.76 -5.83
N GLY A 169 1.84 -12.57 -6.11
CA GLY A 169 1.13 -11.60 -6.93
C GLY A 169 2.08 -10.59 -7.55
N VAL A 170 1.62 -10.00 -8.64
CA VAL A 170 2.27 -8.89 -9.32
C VAL A 170 1.24 -7.81 -9.59
N SER A 171 1.64 -6.55 -9.54
CA SER A 171 0.81 -5.43 -9.94
C SER A 171 1.64 -4.34 -10.60
N ALA A 172 1.01 -3.61 -11.50
CA ALA A 172 1.54 -2.40 -12.09
C ALA A 172 0.58 -1.26 -11.75
N VAL A 173 1.09 -0.23 -11.11
CA VAL A 173 0.36 1.00 -10.80
C VAL A 173 0.93 2.13 -11.63
N HIS A 174 0.13 3.18 -11.83
CA HIS A 174 0.49 4.28 -12.73
C HIS A 174 0.78 3.80 -14.16
N LEU A 175 -0.01 2.83 -14.64
CA LEU A 175 0.22 2.16 -15.92
C LEU A 175 0.14 3.12 -17.11
N LEU A 176 -0.65 4.20 -16.98
CA LEU A 176 -0.78 5.21 -18.03
C LEU A 176 0.37 6.23 -18.01
N GLY A 177 1.24 6.23 -17.00
CA GLY A 177 2.31 7.21 -16.84
C GLY A 177 1.78 8.66 -16.92
N PRO A 178 0.76 9.04 -16.11
CA PRO A 178 0.08 10.30 -16.34
C PRO A 178 0.97 11.50 -16.07
N THR A 179 0.88 12.51 -16.92
CA THR A 179 1.47 13.83 -16.70
C THR A 179 0.41 14.76 -16.16
N VAL A 180 0.57 15.20 -14.91
CA VAL A 180 -0.30 16.14 -14.24
C VAL A 180 0.17 17.56 -14.54
N LYS A 181 -0.64 18.34 -15.22
CA LYS A 181 -0.37 19.75 -15.53
C LYS A 181 -0.90 20.61 -14.39
N LEU A 182 -0.03 21.44 -13.82
CA LEU A 182 -0.33 22.27 -12.65
C LEU A 182 -0.61 23.71 -13.05
N GLY A 183 -1.57 24.33 -12.35
CA GLY A 183 -1.99 25.71 -12.55
C GLY A 183 -2.89 25.93 -13.76
N ASP A 184 -3.47 27.11 -13.85
CA ASP A 184 -4.36 27.49 -14.93
C ASP A 184 -3.62 27.62 -16.26
N ASP A 185 -2.39 28.10 -16.21
CA ASP A 185 -1.50 28.28 -17.37
C ASP A 185 -0.88 26.95 -17.83
N LYS A 186 -0.97 25.88 -17.02
CA LYS A 186 -0.43 24.54 -17.30
C LYS A 186 1.07 24.54 -17.67
N LEU A 187 1.81 25.49 -17.12
CA LEU A 187 3.25 25.66 -17.40
C LEU A 187 4.12 24.64 -16.64
N HIS A 188 3.66 24.23 -15.46
CA HIS A 188 4.37 23.23 -14.65
C HIS A 188 3.70 21.87 -14.80
N GLU A 189 4.49 20.82 -14.89
CA GLU A 189 3.98 19.47 -15.03
C GLU A 189 4.78 18.48 -14.20
N VAL A 190 4.05 17.48 -13.67
CA VAL A 190 4.62 16.37 -12.90
C VAL A 190 4.23 15.08 -13.60
N THR A 191 5.21 14.34 -14.08
CA THR A 191 4.99 13.01 -14.67
C THR A 191 5.14 11.95 -13.59
N VAL A 192 4.17 11.06 -13.51
CA VAL A 192 4.15 9.94 -12.57
C VAL A 192 4.58 8.68 -13.32
N GLU A 193 5.72 8.11 -12.93
CA GLU A 193 6.28 6.93 -13.57
C GLU A 193 5.53 5.65 -13.14
N PRO A 194 5.35 4.68 -14.04
CA PRO A 194 4.81 3.39 -13.69
C PRO A 194 5.63 2.69 -12.61
N THR A 195 4.95 2.14 -11.60
CA THR A 195 5.58 1.38 -10.52
C THR A 195 5.08 -0.06 -10.51
N PHE A 196 6.00 -1.00 -10.42
CA PHE A 196 5.75 -2.43 -10.43
C PHE A 196 5.95 -3.01 -9.03
N TYR A 197 5.03 -3.88 -8.64
CA TYR A 197 5.08 -4.61 -7.37
C TYR A 197 5.12 -6.11 -7.62
N VAL A 198 6.00 -6.80 -6.91
CA VAL A 198 6.00 -8.26 -6.76
C VAL A 198 5.77 -8.57 -5.29
N GLN A 199 4.77 -9.39 -4.99
CA GLN A 199 4.35 -9.67 -3.62
C GLN A 199 4.27 -11.17 -3.39
N GLY A 200 4.64 -11.60 -2.19
CA GLY A 200 4.49 -12.98 -1.77
C GLY A 200 4.31 -13.07 -0.26
N GLY A 201 3.65 -14.13 0.18
CA GLY A 201 3.49 -14.41 1.60
C GLY A 201 3.26 -15.87 1.89
N TYR A 202 3.65 -16.28 3.09
CA TYR A 202 3.54 -17.64 3.58
C TYR A 202 3.09 -17.65 5.04
N ASN A 203 2.08 -18.47 5.35
CA ASN A 203 1.56 -18.66 6.69
C ASN A 203 1.96 -20.04 7.21
N LEU A 204 2.86 -20.10 8.17
CA LEU A 204 3.33 -21.32 8.80
C LEU A 204 2.58 -21.55 10.11
N ALA A 205 1.81 -22.66 10.17
CA ALA A 205 1.25 -23.12 11.44
C ALA A 205 2.36 -23.72 12.32
N LEU A 206 2.49 -23.24 13.55
CA LEU A 206 3.46 -23.75 14.50
C LEU A 206 2.89 -24.97 15.26
N ARG A 207 3.75 -25.71 15.99
CA ARG A 207 3.34 -26.86 16.79
C ARG A 207 2.20 -26.54 17.77
N HIS A 208 2.24 -25.38 18.37
CA HIS A 208 1.18 -24.93 19.27
C HIS A 208 0.07 -24.27 18.46
N PRO A 209 -1.19 -24.71 18.53
CA PRO A 209 -2.26 -24.32 17.63
C PRO A 209 -2.64 -22.83 17.70
N ARG A 210 -2.30 -22.15 18.80
CA ARG A 210 -2.56 -20.72 18.98
C ARG A 210 -1.51 -19.82 18.32
N TYR A 211 -0.40 -20.39 17.84
CA TYR A 211 0.68 -19.59 17.22
C TYR A 211 0.81 -19.88 15.73
N LYS A 212 0.96 -18.82 14.96
CA LYS A 212 1.23 -18.87 13.53
C LYS A 212 2.37 -17.90 13.22
N LEU A 213 3.25 -18.26 12.33
CA LEU A 213 4.25 -17.36 11.77
C LEU A 213 3.79 -16.94 10.38
N ALA A 214 3.50 -15.64 10.23
CA ALA A 214 3.16 -15.05 8.94
C ALA A 214 4.38 -14.30 8.40
N MET A 215 4.78 -14.63 7.20
CA MET A 215 5.88 -14.00 6.49
C MET A 215 5.35 -13.42 5.19
N ASP A 216 5.76 -12.22 4.86
CA ASP A 216 5.45 -11.58 3.60
C ASP A 216 6.64 -10.79 3.09
N ALA A 217 6.74 -10.71 1.79
CA ALA A 217 7.74 -9.94 1.10
C ALA A 217 7.11 -9.14 -0.03
N MET A 218 7.62 -7.94 -0.23
CA MET A 218 7.24 -7.05 -1.32
C MET A 218 8.48 -6.44 -1.95
N LEU A 219 8.56 -6.54 -3.27
CA LEU A 219 9.52 -5.81 -4.08
C LEU A 219 8.75 -4.79 -4.90
N ARG A 220 9.22 -3.55 -4.91
CA ARG A 220 8.70 -2.48 -5.77
C ARG A 220 9.79 -1.84 -6.57
N SER A 221 9.47 -1.42 -7.79
CA SER A 221 10.42 -0.77 -8.70
C SER A 221 9.69 0.17 -9.66
N ASP A 222 10.27 1.33 -9.89
CA ASP A 222 9.94 2.25 -10.98
C ASP A 222 10.84 2.05 -12.21
N ILE A 223 11.46 0.85 -12.33
CA ILE A 223 12.46 0.46 -13.32
C ILE A 223 13.85 1.06 -13.03
N THR A 224 13.92 2.24 -12.47
CA THR A 224 15.18 2.92 -12.14
C THR A 224 15.66 2.58 -10.73
N ASN A 225 14.76 2.61 -9.79
CA ASN A 225 15.00 2.31 -8.38
C ASN A 225 14.19 1.09 -7.95
N TRP A 226 14.63 0.42 -6.90
CA TRP A 226 13.88 -0.68 -6.32
C TRP A 226 14.05 -0.72 -4.80
N ARG A 227 13.01 -1.16 -4.12
CA ARG A 227 13.01 -1.41 -2.69
C ARG A 227 12.35 -2.77 -2.43
N GLY A 228 13.01 -3.59 -1.60
CA GLY A 228 12.47 -4.83 -1.09
C GLY A 228 12.16 -4.71 0.39
N ASP A 229 11.00 -5.18 0.82
CA ASP A 229 10.58 -5.22 2.22
C ASP A 229 10.21 -6.66 2.58
N ILE A 230 10.73 -7.18 3.68
CA ILE A 230 10.44 -8.52 4.20
C ILE A 230 9.89 -8.36 5.60
N ASN A 231 8.73 -8.95 5.88
CA ASN A 231 8.08 -8.94 7.18
C ASN A 231 7.98 -10.37 7.73
N ALA A 232 8.19 -10.52 9.02
CA ALA A 232 7.94 -11.77 9.75
C ALA A 232 7.19 -11.44 11.05
N ARG A 233 5.99 -11.99 11.21
CA ARG A 233 5.11 -11.73 12.34
C ARG A 233 4.70 -13.02 13.02
N LEU A 234 4.90 -13.09 14.32
CA LEU A 234 4.34 -14.13 15.17
C LEU A 234 2.94 -13.70 15.62
N LEU A 235 1.94 -14.48 15.22
CA LEU A 235 0.54 -14.26 15.55
C LEU A 235 0.16 -15.17 16.70
N TYR A 236 -0.46 -14.61 17.73
CA TYR A 236 -1.09 -15.35 18.82
C TYR A 236 -2.62 -15.26 18.68
N ASP A 237 -3.27 -16.40 18.49
CA ASP A 237 -4.72 -16.52 18.32
C ASP A 237 -5.35 -16.93 19.67
N GLY A 238 -5.68 -15.93 20.49
CA GLY A 238 -6.39 -16.13 21.75
C GLY A 238 -7.90 -16.26 21.55
N GLU A 239 -8.63 -16.66 22.59
CA GLU A 239 -10.07 -16.88 22.50
C GLU A 239 -10.90 -15.62 22.19
N LYS A 240 -10.50 -14.48 22.75
CA LYS A 240 -11.20 -13.19 22.60
C LYS A 240 -10.42 -12.14 21.82
N HIS A 241 -9.11 -12.29 21.75
CA HIS A 241 -8.23 -11.30 21.13
C HIS A 241 -7.06 -12.00 20.45
N LYS A 242 -6.57 -11.40 19.41
CA LYS A 242 -5.37 -11.84 18.69
C LYS A 242 -4.29 -10.78 18.87
N LEU A 243 -3.08 -11.23 19.05
CA LEU A 243 -1.92 -10.36 19.19
C LEU A 243 -0.92 -10.69 18.10
N TYR A 244 -0.17 -9.72 17.66
CA TYR A 244 0.99 -9.98 16.85
C TYR A 244 2.17 -9.10 17.24
N GLY A 245 3.36 -9.68 17.07
CA GLY A 245 4.62 -8.97 17.14
C GLY A 245 5.49 -9.43 15.99
N GLY A 246 6.28 -8.55 15.42
CA GLY A 246 7.07 -8.90 14.25
C GLY A 246 8.17 -7.92 13.95
N LEU A 247 8.96 -8.27 12.95
CA LEU A 247 10.07 -7.47 12.44
C LEU A 247 9.90 -7.26 10.95
N MET A 248 10.30 -6.09 10.50
CA MET A 248 10.44 -5.73 9.10
C MET A 248 11.92 -5.50 8.80
N TYR A 249 12.37 -5.95 7.65
CA TYR A 249 13.69 -5.70 7.12
C TYR A 249 13.63 -5.26 5.68
N SER A 250 14.19 -4.10 5.39
CA SER A 250 14.40 -3.57 4.05
C SER A 250 15.92 -3.50 3.81
N PRO A 251 16.47 -4.39 2.97
CA PRO A 251 17.92 -4.42 2.74
C PRO A 251 18.50 -3.07 2.37
N THR A 252 19.58 -2.67 3.03
CA THR A 252 20.30 -1.39 2.85
C THR A 252 19.51 -0.12 3.19
N ILE A 253 18.24 -0.22 3.58
CA ILE A 253 17.37 0.93 3.83
C ILE A 253 17.01 1.02 5.32
N SER A 254 16.36 -0.02 5.89
CA SER A 254 15.78 0.10 7.23
C SER A 254 15.49 -1.24 7.91
N VAL A 255 15.27 -1.16 9.21
CA VAL A 255 14.68 -2.23 10.03
C VAL A 255 13.49 -1.68 10.80
N GLY A 256 12.47 -2.51 11.03
CA GLY A 256 11.24 -2.08 11.70
C GLY A 256 10.75 -3.09 12.72
N LEU A 257 10.07 -2.58 13.75
CA LEU A 257 9.31 -3.36 14.73
C LEU A 257 7.81 -3.22 14.42
N LEU A 258 7.09 -4.33 14.45
CA LEU A 258 5.66 -4.42 14.20
C LEU A 258 4.96 -4.96 15.43
N LEU A 259 3.95 -4.27 15.93
CA LEU A 259 3.13 -4.69 17.04
C LEU A 259 1.66 -4.44 16.72
N GLY A 260 0.78 -5.26 17.27
CA GLY A 260 -0.65 -4.97 17.17
C GLY A 260 -1.52 -6.03 17.81
N PHE A 261 -2.79 -5.71 17.84
CA PHE A 261 -3.83 -6.58 18.39
C PHE A 261 -5.12 -6.48 17.56
N ASP A 262 -5.89 -7.56 17.64
CA ASP A 262 -7.22 -7.63 17.05
C ASP A 262 -8.22 -8.02 18.14
N PHE A 263 -9.30 -7.26 18.25
CA PHE A 263 -10.37 -7.46 19.20
C PHE A 263 -11.72 -7.25 18.51
N HIS A 264 -12.52 -8.32 18.43
CA HIS A 264 -13.84 -8.31 17.80
C HIS A 264 -13.85 -7.73 16.36
N GLY A 265 -12.81 -8.00 15.59
CA GLY A 265 -12.69 -7.54 14.20
C GLY A 265 -12.09 -6.14 14.06
N ILE A 266 -11.75 -5.46 15.16
CA ILE A 266 -10.99 -4.21 15.14
C ILE A 266 -9.53 -4.56 15.34
N ASN A 267 -8.71 -4.27 14.34
CA ASN A 267 -7.26 -4.42 14.39
C ASN A 267 -6.60 -3.06 14.62
N ILE A 268 -5.73 -2.97 15.61
CA ILE A 268 -4.90 -1.79 15.84
C ILE A 268 -3.45 -2.24 15.77
N GLY A 269 -2.69 -1.59 14.89
CA GLY A 269 -1.28 -1.85 14.67
C GLY A 269 -0.44 -0.60 14.85
N TYR A 270 0.79 -0.82 15.26
CA TYR A 270 1.82 0.20 15.33
C TYR A 270 3.11 -0.37 14.78
N SER A 271 3.82 0.41 13.98
CA SER A 271 5.18 0.08 13.58
C SER A 271 6.12 1.25 13.78
N TYR A 272 7.36 0.90 14.08
CA TYR A 272 8.47 1.82 14.17
C TYR A 272 9.59 1.34 13.26
N GLU A 273 10.00 2.17 12.31
CA GLU A 273 11.04 1.87 11.32
C GLU A 273 12.23 2.80 11.54
N VAL A 274 13.42 2.23 11.63
CA VAL A 274 14.69 2.95 11.77
C VAL A 274 15.48 2.78 10.48
N TYR A 275 15.91 3.89 9.90
CA TYR A 275 16.76 3.88 8.71
C TYR A 275 18.20 3.51 9.08
N THR A 276 18.76 2.52 8.39
CA THR A 276 20.13 2.03 8.58
C THR A 276 21.08 2.53 7.51
N GLY A 277 20.54 3.16 6.44
CA GLY A 277 21.30 3.71 5.32
C GLY A 277 20.83 5.10 4.92
N GLY A 278 21.72 5.89 4.34
CA GLY A 278 21.44 7.17 3.67
C GLY A 278 21.14 8.35 4.59
N VAL A 279 19.97 8.40 5.15
CA VAL A 279 19.44 9.58 5.88
C VAL A 279 19.91 9.65 7.34
N GLY A 280 20.52 8.58 7.85
CA GLY A 280 20.98 8.49 9.25
C GLY A 280 19.86 8.16 10.24
N VAL A 281 20.29 7.82 11.47
CA VAL A 281 19.39 7.48 12.57
C VAL A 281 18.86 8.77 13.20
N ILE A 282 17.74 9.24 12.73
CA ILE A 282 16.94 10.26 13.42
C ILE A 282 15.63 9.57 13.84
N ASN A 283 14.77 10.19 14.55
CA ASN A 283 13.56 9.64 15.19
C ASN A 283 12.70 8.62 14.38
N GLY A 284 13.21 8.11 13.24
CA GLY A 284 12.61 7.04 12.45
C GLY A 284 11.28 7.39 11.79
N THR A 285 10.55 6.34 11.42
CA THR A 285 9.19 6.43 10.87
C THR A 285 8.23 5.76 11.85
N HIS A 286 7.15 6.44 12.16
CA HIS A 286 6.06 5.93 13.00
C HIS A 286 4.82 5.69 12.12
N GLU A 287 4.24 4.52 12.22
CA GLU A 287 3.01 4.21 11.49
C GLU A 287 1.97 3.63 12.44
N ILE A 288 0.76 4.16 12.37
CA ILE A 288 -0.42 3.66 13.07
C ILE A 288 -1.36 3.07 12.02
N LEU A 289 -1.86 1.88 12.31
CA LEU A 289 -2.82 1.16 11.49
C LEU A 289 -4.08 0.88 12.29
N ILE A 290 -5.23 1.16 11.70
CA ILE A 290 -6.54 0.81 12.23
C ILE A 290 -7.29 0.02 11.16
N GLY A 291 -7.62 -1.23 11.47
CA GLY A 291 -8.36 -2.12 10.58
C GLY A 291 -9.71 -2.51 11.19
N TYR A 292 -10.69 -2.76 10.36
CA TYR A 292 -11.94 -3.39 10.74
C TYR A 292 -12.28 -4.48 9.73
N HIS A 293 -12.60 -5.66 10.22
CA HIS A 293 -13.10 -6.73 9.38
C HIS A 293 -14.40 -7.31 9.94
N HIS A 294 -15.35 -7.54 9.06
CA HIS A 294 -16.65 -8.09 9.40
C HIS A 294 -17.00 -9.25 8.46
N ASP A 295 -17.35 -10.41 9.02
CA ASP A 295 -17.79 -11.56 8.24
C ASP A 295 -19.14 -11.26 7.57
N LEU A 296 -19.18 -11.36 6.25
CA LEU A 296 -20.38 -11.13 5.48
C LEU A 296 -21.12 -12.45 5.25
N ASP A 297 -22.05 -12.80 6.14
CA ASP A 297 -22.84 -14.04 6.14
C ASP A 297 -23.95 -14.09 5.05
N VAL A 298 -23.87 -13.20 4.04
CA VAL A 298 -24.92 -13.03 3.03
C VAL A 298 -25.24 -14.30 2.26
N PHE A 299 -24.29 -15.21 2.12
CA PHE A 299 -24.50 -16.50 1.42
C PHE A 299 -25.12 -17.62 2.30
N LYS A 300 -25.13 -17.47 3.61
CA LYS A 300 -25.71 -18.48 4.50
C LYS A 300 -27.23 -18.35 4.64
N LYS A 301 -27.76 -17.14 4.50
CA LYS A 301 -29.22 -16.86 4.62
C LYS A 301 -30.06 -17.50 3.50
N GLY A 302 -29.50 -17.73 2.32
CA GLY A 302 -30.24 -18.34 1.18
C GLY A 302 -30.53 -19.83 1.32
N LYS A 303 -29.84 -20.59 2.18
CA LYS A 303 -30.06 -22.02 2.35
C LYS A 303 -31.21 -22.38 3.28
N ASN A 304 -31.70 -21.44 4.08
CA ASN A 304 -32.77 -21.70 5.05
C ASN A 304 -34.16 -21.17 4.67
N LEU A 305 -34.30 -20.49 3.53
CA LEU A 305 -35.59 -19.95 3.05
C LEU A 305 -36.54 -21.02 2.47
N HIS A 306 -36.09 -22.26 2.30
CA HIS A 306 -36.91 -23.37 1.82
C HIS A 306 -36.98 -24.54 2.82
N LYS A 307 -37.11 -24.27 4.10
CA LYS A 307 -37.77 -25.27 4.96
C LYS A 307 -39.25 -25.19 4.66
N SER A 308 -39.67 -26.02 3.72
CA SER A 308 -41.07 -26.35 3.51
C SER A 308 -41.67 -26.71 4.87
N VAL A 309 -42.51 -25.87 5.38
CA VAL A 309 -43.44 -26.23 6.45
C VAL A 309 -44.44 -27.18 5.81
N ARG A 310 -44.18 -28.48 5.91
CA ARG A 310 -45.25 -29.47 5.69
C ARG A 310 -46.19 -29.30 6.86
N LEU A 311 -47.28 -28.60 6.63
CA LEU A 311 -48.50 -28.70 7.44
C LEU A 311 -49.05 -30.08 7.17
N LEU A 312 -49.06 -30.93 8.20
CA LEU A 312 -49.88 -32.11 8.25
C LEU A 312 -51.32 -31.72 8.50
#